data_6c8bde8af96d526c5f893911029db98e
#
_entry.id   6c8bde8af96d526c5f893911029db98e
#
_cell.length_a   1.000
_cell.length_b   1.000
_cell.length_c   1.000
_cell.angle_alpha   90.00
_cell.angle_beta   90.00
_cell.angle_gamma   90.00
#
_symmetry.space_group_name_H-M   'P 1'
#
loop_
_entity.id
_entity.type
_entity.pdbx_description
1 polymer ?
#
loop_
_entity_poly.entity_id
_entity_poly.type
_entity_poly.pdbx_seq_one_letter_code
_entity_poly.pdbx_strand_id
1 'polypeptide(L)'
;MEKVRCICVMRDILSAMSELESNLIDQLGLTLNEAMTLCAIGEHSVAASVVAERTGMRASHCSKIISALERRKLVCRSIDKHDKRQINMSLTNAGRENL
;
A
#
# COMPACT_ATOMS: atom_id res chain seq x y z
N MET A 1 -8.85 -17.62 29.58
CA MET A 1 -9.42 -18.34 28.43
C MET A 1 -9.75 -17.42 27.27
N GLU A 2 -10.41 -16.27 27.53
CA GLU A 2 -10.75 -15.31 26.47
C GLU A 2 -9.51 -14.72 25.79
N LYS A 3 -8.45 -14.44 26.55
CA LYS A 3 -7.19 -13.93 25.99
C LYS A 3 -6.56 -14.94 25.04
N VAL A 4 -6.64 -16.22 25.36
CA VAL A 4 -6.10 -17.29 24.52
C VAL A 4 -6.91 -17.38 23.22
N ARG A 5 -8.24 -17.23 23.31
CA ARG A 5 -9.09 -17.22 22.11
C ARG A 5 -8.75 -16.06 21.18
N CYS A 6 -8.53 -14.87 21.75
CA CYS A 6 -8.15 -13.69 20.97
C CYS A 6 -6.82 -13.94 20.24
N ILE A 7 -5.85 -14.52 20.93
CA ILE A 7 -4.55 -14.84 20.34
C ILE A 7 -4.70 -15.84 19.20
N CYS A 8 -5.55 -16.87 19.39
CA CYS A 8 -5.80 -17.86 18.35
C CYS A 8 -6.46 -17.23 17.12
N VAL A 9 -7.42 -16.33 17.33
CA VAL A 9 -8.08 -15.62 16.22
C VAL A 9 -7.08 -14.75 15.48
N MET A 10 -6.22 -14.04 16.22
CA MET A 10 -5.17 -13.21 15.60
C MET A 10 -4.21 -14.07 14.77
N ARG A 11 -3.83 -15.24 15.28
CA ARG A 11 -3.00 -16.18 14.54
C ARG A 11 -3.67 -16.61 13.24
N ASP A 12 -4.96 -16.91 13.29
CA ASP A 12 -5.70 -17.33 12.11
C ASP A 12 -5.80 -16.21 11.07
N ILE A 13 -5.99 -14.98 11.53
CA ILE A 13 -6.01 -13.80 10.66
C ILE A 13 -4.64 -13.63 9.99
N LEU A 14 -3.56 -13.71 10.76
CA LEU A 14 -2.19 -13.60 10.21
C LEU A 14 -1.92 -14.71 9.19
N SER A 15 -2.34 -15.94 9.46
CA SER A 15 -2.20 -17.05 8.51
C SER A 15 -2.93 -16.76 7.19
N ALA A 16 -4.16 -16.29 7.29
CA ALA A 16 -4.96 -15.95 6.11
C ALA A 16 -4.32 -14.83 5.31
N MET A 17 -3.78 -13.82 5.98
CA MET A 17 -3.09 -12.70 5.33
C MET A 17 -1.81 -13.16 4.65
N SER A 18 -1.04 -14.05 5.28
CA SER A 18 0.17 -14.59 4.69
C SER A 18 -0.12 -15.41 3.43
N GLU A 19 -1.18 -16.18 3.46
CA GLU A 19 -1.62 -16.97 2.31
C GLU A 19 -2.06 -16.07 1.16
N LEU A 20 -2.82 -15.01 1.46
CA LEU A 20 -3.21 -14.01 0.49
C LEU A 20 -2.00 -13.33 -0.11
N GLU A 21 -1.02 -12.96 0.70
CA GLU A 21 0.21 -12.33 0.23
C GLU A 21 0.99 -13.25 -0.72
N SER A 22 1.09 -14.54 -0.39
CA SER A 22 1.75 -15.50 -1.28
C SER A 22 1.07 -15.54 -2.65
N ASN A 23 -0.24 -15.52 -2.67
CA ASN A 23 -0.99 -15.49 -3.91
C ASN A 23 -0.78 -14.20 -4.70
N LEU A 24 -0.72 -13.06 -4.02
CA LEU A 24 -0.44 -11.76 -4.65
C LEU A 24 0.95 -11.75 -5.28
N ILE A 25 1.96 -12.26 -4.57
CA ILE A 25 3.33 -12.32 -5.08
C ILE A 25 3.39 -13.22 -6.32
N ASP A 26 2.73 -14.38 -6.26
CA ASP A 26 2.75 -15.33 -7.38
C ASP A 26 2.03 -14.79 -8.62
N GLN A 27 0.90 -14.11 -8.44
CA GLN A 27 0.08 -13.65 -9.56
C GLN A 27 0.45 -12.26 -10.07
N LEU A 28 0.78 -11.35 -9.16
CA LEU A 28 1.00 -9.93 -9.50
C LEU A 28 2.41 -9.44 -9.20
N GLY A 29 3.20 -10.23 -8.48
CA GLY A 29 4.54 -9.81 -8.05
C GLY A 29 4.50 -8.69 -7.01
N LEU A 30 3.41 -8.58 -6.26
CA LEU A 30 3.21 -7.54 -5.25
C LEU A 30 3.15 -8.15 -3.86
N THR A 31 3.80 -7.47 -2.89
CA THR A 31 3.59 -7.80 -1.48
C THR A 31 2.24 -7.22 -1.05
N LEU A 32 1.74 -7.67 0.10
CA LEU A 32 0.50 -7.14 0.65
C LEU A 32 0.60 -5.64 0.92
N ASN A 33 1.73 -5.19 1.48
CA ASN A 33 1.96 -3.76 1.74
C ASN A 33 1.96 -2.93 0.46
N GLU A 34 2.55 -3.46 -0.62
CA GLU A 34 2.52 -2.81 -1.93
C GLU A 34 1.11 -2.72 -2.48
N ALA A 35 0.37 -3.81 -2.41
CA ALA A 35 -1.03 -3.85 -2.87
C ALA A 35 -1.90 -2.89 -2.07
N MET A 36 -1.74 -2.85 -0.75
CA MET A 36 -2.47 -1.93 0.11
C MET A 36 -2.16 -0.47 -0.21
N THR A 37 -0.90 -0.19 -0.53
CA THR A 37 -0.47 1.16 -0.91
C THR A 37 -1.12 1.60 -2.23
N LEU A 38 -1.13 0.73 -3.23
CA LEU A 38 -1.83 1.01 -4.49
C LEU A 38 -3.31 1.26 -4.26
N CYS A 39 -3.93 0.44 -3.44
CA CYS A 39 -5.35 0.58 -3.10
C CYS A 39 -5.62 1.90 -2.38
N ALA A 40 -4.73 2.31 -1.47
CA ALA A 40 -4.87 3.55 -0.71
C ALA A 40 -4.72 4.79 -1.60
N ILE A 41 -3.89 4.72 -2.63
CA ILE A 41 -3.76 5.81 -3.60
C ILE A 41 -5.04 5.94 -4.42
N GLY A 42 -5.56 4.81 -4.91
CA GLY A 42 -6.83 4.79 -5.62
C GLY A 42 -6.80 5.52 -6.95
N GLU A 43 -7.94 6.04 -7.38
CA GLU A 43 -8.10 6.67 -8.69
C GLU A 43 -7.65 8.13 -8.74
N HIS A 44 -7.47 8.74 -7.58
CA HIS A 44 -7.16 10.17 -7.50
C HIS A 44 -5.74 10.39 -7.00
N SER A 45 -5.26 11.60 -7.21
CA SER A 45 -3.98 12.03 -6.67
C SER A 45 -4.11 12.31 -5.18
N VAL A 46 -3.23 11.73 -4.37
CA VAL A 46 -3.26 11.91 -2.91
C VAL A 46 -1.85 12.15 -2.37
N ALA A 47 -1.78 12.89 -1.27
CA ALA A 47 -0.51 13.15 -0.59
C ALA A 47 0.03 11.87 0.05
N ALA A 48 1.35 11.75 0.12
CA ALA A 48 2.01 10.59 0.74
C ALA A 48 1.59 10.41 2.21
N SER A 49 1.37 11.50 2.94
CA SER A 49 0.90 11.44 4.32
C SER A 49 -0.48 10.80 4.44
N VAL A 50 -1.35 11.04 3.45
CA VAL A 50 -2.68 10.43 3.41
C VAL A 50 -2.58 8.93 3.14
N VAL A 51 -1.67 8.53 2.27
CA VAL A 51 -1.42 7.10 1.99
C VAL A 51 -0.96 6.38 3.26
N ALA A 52 -0.02 6.98 3.99
CA ALA A 52 0.46 6.42 5.26
C ALA A 52 -0.68 6.28 6.28
N GLU A 53 -1.52 7.30 6.39
CA GLU A 53 -2.67 7.28 7.29
C GLU A 53 -3.66 6.18 6.91
N ARG A 54 -4.00 6.05 5.63
CA ARG A 54 -4.96 5.05 5.15
C ARG A 54 -4.47 3.61 5.32
N THR A 55 -3.16 3.39 5.22
CA THR A 55 -2.58 2.05 5.35
C THR A 55 -2.20 1.71 6.77
N GLY A 56 -2.11 2.71 7.66
CA GLY A 56 -1.62 2.52 9.01
C GLY A 56 -0.11 2.32 9.10
N MET A 57 0.61 2.51 8.01
CA MET A 57 2.07 2.39 7.99
C MET A 57 2.73 3.66 8.51
N ARG A 58 3.93 3.51 9.08
CA ARG A 58 4.76 4.66 9.44
C ARG A 58 5.17 5.39 8.16
N ALA A 59 5.33 6.70 8.26
CA ALA A 59 5.67 7.54 7.12
C ALA A 59 6.94 7.06 6.41
N SER A 60 7.98 6.68 7.17
CA SER A 60 9.24 6.19 6.60
C SER A 60 9.07 4.88 5.84
N HIS A 61 8.28 3.96 6.36
CA HIS A 61 7.99 2.68 5.71
C HIS A 61 7.17 2.89 4.44
N CYS A 62 6.13 3.71 4.54
CA CYS A 62 5.28 4.05 3.42
C CYS A 62 6.09 4.70 2.29
N SER A 63 6.99 5.63 2.63
CA SER A 63 7.86 6.29 1.67
C SER A 63 8.74 5.30 0.90
N LYS A 64 9.28 4.30 1.58
CA LYS A 64 10.10 3.25 0.93
C LYS A 64 9.28 2.42 -0.04
N ILE A 65 8.06 2.07 0.34
CA ILE A 65 7.16 1.29 -0.50
C ILE A 65 6.74 2.10 -1.74
N ILE A 66 6.39 3.37 -1.55
CA ILE A 66 6.04 4.26 -2.65
C ILE A 66 7.21 4.39 -3.63
N SER A 67 8.43 4.56 -3.11
CA SER A 67 9.63 4.65 -3.96
C SER A 67 9.85 3.38 -4.77
N ALA A 68 9.64 2.22 -4.16
CA ALA A 68 9.75 0.94 -4.85
C ALA A 68 8.70 0.80 -5.97
N LEU A 69 7.47 1.22 -5.70
CA LEU A 69 6.40 1.20 -6.69
C LEU A 69 6.65 2.19 -7.82
N GLU A 70 7.22 3.34 -7.49
CA GLU A 70 7.62 4.34 -8.49
C GLU A 70 8.68 3.79 -9.43
N ARG A 71 9.69 3.10 -8.89
CA ARG A 71 10.72 2.46 -9.70
C ARG A 71 10.15 1.41 -10.64
N ARG A 72 9.08 0.73 -10.23
CA ARG A 72 8.38 -0.25 -11.06
C ARG A 72 7.39 0.39 -12.01
N LYS A 73 7.28 1.71 -12.00
CA LYS A 73 6.39 2.50 -12.85
C LYS A 73 4.90 2.20 -12.61
N LEU A 74 4.56 1.85 -11.38
CA LEU A 74 3.17 1.62 -10.97
C LEU A 74 2.57 2.88 -10.34
N VAL A 75 3.42 3.77 -9.82
CA VAL A 75 3.05 5.02 -9.16
C VAL A 75 3.88 6.14 -9.75
N CYS A 76 3.30 7.32 -9.87
CA CYS A 76 4.02 8.52 -10.29
C CYS A 76 3.80 9.64 -9.26
N ARG A 77 4.81 10.50 -9.14
CA ARG A 77 4.79 11.66 -8.25
C ARG A 77 4.48 12.91 -9.06
N SER A 78 3.76 13.83 -8.42
CA SER A 78 3.54 15.16 -8.98
C SER A 78 3.57 16.18 -7.86
N ILE A 79 3.96 17.41 -8.20
CA ILE A 79 3.96 18.51 -7.23
C ILE A 79 2.55 19.09 -7.19
N ASP A 80 2.04 19.33 -5.98
CA ASP A 80 0.71 19.92 -5.81
C ASP A 80 0.69 21.33 -6.42
N LYS A 81 -0.38 21.66 -7.15
CA LYS A 81 -0.55 22.94 -7.81
C LYS A 81 -0.70 24.10 -6.82
N HIS A 82 -1.24 23.80 -5.65
CA HIS A 82 -1.55 24.82 -4.63
C HIS A 82 -0.49 24.92 -3.54
N ASP A 83 0.26 23.85 -3.31
CA ASP A 83 1.34 23.82 -2.31
C ASP A 83 2.54 23.08 -2.90
N LYS A 84 3.56 23.85 -3.31
CA LYS A 84 4.75 23.29 -3.93
C LYS A 84 5.59 22.40 -3.01
N ARG A 85 5.30 22.42 -1.70
CA ARG A 85 5.97 21.54 -0.73
C ARG A 85 5.31 20.18 -0.64
N GLN A 86 4.07 20.07 -1.14
CA GLN A 86 3.33 18.82 -1.08
C GLN A 86 3.55 18.02 -2.36
N ILE A 87 3.92 16.75 -2.18
CA ILE A 87 4.07 15.80 -3.28
C ILE A 87 2.86 14.87 -3.26
N ASN A 88 2.20 14.76 -4.39
CA ASN A 88 1.04 13.87 -4.56
C ASN A 88 1.44 12.62 -5.32
N MET A 89 0.79 11.51 -4.96
CA MET A 89 0.97 10.21 -5.59
C MET A 89 -0.27 9.88 -6.41
N SER A 90 -0.07 9.31 -7.59
CA SER A 90 -1.16 8.78 -8.39
C SER A 90 -0.72 7.49 -9.06
N LEU A 91 -1.70 6.65 -9.39
CA LEU A 91 -1.42 5.40 -10.10
C LEU A 91 -1.15 5.69 -11.58
N THR A 92 -0.19 4.96 -12.15
CA THR A 92 -0.01 4.91 -13.59
C THR A 92 -1.08 3.97 -14.17
N ASN A 93 -1.17 3.89 -15.51
CA ASN A 93 -2.06 2.91 -16.14
C ASN A 93 -1.70 1.49 -15.71
N ALA A 94 -0.41 1.18 -15.65
CA ALA A 94 0.06 -0.12 -15.17
C ALA A 94 -0.34 -0.38 -13.70
N GLY A 95 -0.28 0.66 -12.86
CA GLY A 95 -0.72 0.56 -11.48
C GLY A 95 -2.20 0.25 -11.35
N ARG A 96 -3.02 0.88 -12.19
CA ARG A 96 -4.46 0.65 -12.21
C ARG A 96 -4.84 -0.75 -12.65
N GLU A 97 -4.09 -1.31 -13.60
CA GLU A 97 -4.33 -2.67 -14.10
C GLU A 97 -4.13 -3.73 -13.03
N ASN A 98 -3.34 -3.43 -12.00
CA ASN A 98 -3.08 -4.35 -10.89
C ASN A 98 -4.10 -4.24 -9.75
N LEU A 99 -5.11 -3.43 -9.89
CA LEU A 99 -6.19 -3.32 -8.90
C LEU A 99 -7.43 -4.18 -9.30
#